data_3bb8baeba553a72bdb2a5569e801221a
#
_entry.id   3bb8baeba553a72bdb2a5569e801221a
#
_cell.length_a   1.000
_cell.length_b   1.000
_cell.length_c   1.000
_cell.angle_alpha   90.00
_cell.angle_beta   90.00
_cell.angle_gamma   90.00
#
_symmetry.space_group_name_H-M   'P 1'
#
loop_
_entity.id
_entity.type
_entity.pdbx_description
1 polymer ?
#
loop_
_entity_poly.entity_id
_entity_poly.type
_entity_poly.pdbx_seq_one_letter_code
_entity_poly.pdbx_strand_id
1 'polypeptide(L)'
;LVNDFLAMIFYGQLKQECEKLFKENGNLIHNDLLCDEGNIISAEPAKRIREMAEIAKDDEKLLKLLENEDMLYIQKELPRYPEFYEKIQAYLDKFSDRCLQELKLETLTLKDNPISLYHSILTFARRMQKAKVNALDSVEARKQAEKKVKQILKFKPLEKAKFNFLLKQARYTVKNRENLRFERTRLFGRVREIFLRIGYILTSLNVIEEKRDIFSLEVDEILYYIDGKSTTNNLKDLIA
;
A
#
# COMPACT_ATOMS: atom_id res chain seq x y z
N LEU A 1 2.30 -10.60 -15.35
CA LEU A 1 2.52 -10.23 -16.76
C LEU A 1 1.21 -10.21 -17.56
N VAL A 2 0.49 -11.33 -17.75
CA VAL A 2 -0.74 -11.37 -18.57
C VAL A 2 -1.81 -10.41 -18.05
N ASN A 3 -2.06 -10.38 -16.75
CA ASN A 3 -3.06 -9.48 -16.17
C ASN A 3 -2.69 -8.01 -16.28
N ASP A 4 -1.39 -7.66 -16.17
CA ASP A 4 -0.93 -6.28 -16.33
C ASP A 4 -1.15 -5.81 -17.77
N PHE A 5 -0.86 -6.66 -18.74
CA PHE A 5 -1.10 -6.39 -20.16
C PHE A 5 -2.59 -6.19 -20.45
N LEU A 6 -3.45 -7.10 -19.96
CA LEU A 6 -4.91 -6.97 -20.11
C LEU A 6 -5.44 -5.71 -19.41
N ALA A 7 -4.92 -5.36 -18.25
CA ALA A 7 -5.30 -4.13 -17.55
C ALA A 7 -4.97 -2.88 -18.39
N MET A 8 -3.80 -2.83 -19.02
CA MET A 8 -3.42 -1.72 -19.91
C MET A 8 -4.35 -1.62 -21.13
N ILE A 9 -4.67 -2.76 -21.75
CA ILE A 9 -5.56 -2.80 -22.93
C ILE A 9 -6.95 -2.28 -22.56
N PHE A 10 -7.60 -2.87 -21.56
CA PHE A 10 -8.98 -2.52 -21.22
C PHE A 10 -9.09 -1.13 -20.61
N TYR A 11 -8.09 -0.69 -19.85
CA TYR A 11 -7.98 0.69 -19.35
C TYR A 11 -7.92 1.68 -20.53
N GLY A 12 -7.03 1.44 -21.49
CA GLY A 12 -6.86 2.29 -22.67
C GLY A 12 -8.10 2.32 -23.57
N GLN A 13 -8.72 1.17 -23.83
CA GLN A 13 -9.95 1.09 -24.63
C GLN A 13 -11.13 1.80 -23.94
N LEU A 14 -11.32 1.62 -22.64
CA LEU A 14 -12.35 2.32 -21.88
C LEU A 14 -12.12 3.83 -21.91
N LYS A 15 -10.87 4.27 -21.76
CA LYS A 15 -10.50 5.69 -21.85
C LYS A 15 -10.89 6.29 -23.21
N GLN A 16 -10.54 5.63 -24.29
CA GLN A 16 -10.91 6.06 -25.64
C GLN A 16 -12.43 6.14 -25.85
N GLU A 17 -13.20 5.19 -25.33
CA GLU A 17 -14.66 5.24 -25.42
C GLU A 17 -15.23 6.40 -24.56
N CYS A 18 -14.66 6.68 -23.39
CA CYS A 18 -15.06 7.85 -22.60
C CYS A 18 -14.74 9.18 -23.32
N GLU A 19 -13.57 9.30 -23.95
CA GLU A 19 -13.19 10.47 -24.72
C GLU A 19 -14.11 10.70 -25.95
N LYS A 20 -14.51 9.63 -26.63
CA LYS A 20 -15.49 9.71 -27.73
C LYS A 20 -16.86 10.19 -27.25
N LEU A 21 -17.32 9.73 -26.09
CA LEU A 21 -18.66 10.06 -25.57
C LEU A 21 -18.71 11.41 -24.88
N PHE A 22 -17.65 11.84 -24.20
CA PHE A 22 -17.65 13.00 -23.30
C PHE A 22 -16.65 14.10 -23.69
N LYS A 23 -15.88 13.90 -24.78
CA LYS A 23 -14.86 14.85 -25.28
C LYS A 23 -13.89 15.27 -24.14
N GLU A 24 -13.81 16.58 -23.85
CA GLU A 24 -12.91 17.14 -22.82
C GLU A 24 -13.11 16.54 -21.42
N ASN A 25 -14.33 16.13 -21.09
CA ASN A 25 -14.64 15.51 -19.81
C ASN A 25 -14.37 13.98 -19.78
N GLY A 26 -13.91 13.40 -20.90
CA GLY A 26 -13.70 11.95 -21.02
C GLY A 26 -12.75 11.37 -19.98
N ASN A 27 -11.63 12.04 -19.72
CA ASN A 27 -10.67 11.60 -18.71
C ASN A 27 -11.24 11.65 -17.28
N LEU A 28 -12.01 12.69 -16.95
CA LEU A 28 -12.65 12.81 -15.63
C LEU A 28 -13.66 11.67 -15.42
N ILE A 29 -14.55 11.47 -16.38
CA ILE A 29 -15.56 10.39 -16.33
C ILE A 29 -14.91 9.01 -16.27
N HIS A 30 -13.84 8.78 -17.05
CA HIS A 30 -13.08 7.54 -17.01
C HIS A 30 -12.51 7.26 -15.61
N ASN A 31 -11.89 8.25 -14.97
CA ASN A 31 -11.35 8.11 -13.62
C ASN A 31 -12.46 7.86 -12.59
N ASP A 32 -13.56 8.63 -12.65
CA ASP A 32 -14.71 8.45 -11.76
C ASP A 32 -15.34 7.06 -11.90
N LEU A 33 -15.41 6.51 -13.11
CA LEU A 33 -15.92 5.18 -13.37
C LEU A 33 -15.05 4.06 -12.78
N LEU A 34 -13.76 4.29 -12.61
CA LEU A 34 -12.81 3.33 -12.04
C LEU A 34 -12.55 3.56 -10.55
N CYS A 35 -13.05 4.68 -9.97
CA CYS A 35 -12.95 4.93 -8.55
C CYS A 35 -13.75 3.92 -7.74
N ASP A 36 -13.24 3.64 -6.53
CA ASP A 36 -13.91 2.89 -5.48
C ASP A 36 -14.54 1.55 -5.91
N GLU A 37 -13.80 0.81 -6.72
CA GLU A 37 -14.08 -0.61 -6.99
C GLU A 37 -13.83 -1.41 -5.71
N GLY A 38 -14.85 -1.56 -4.87
CA GLY A 38 -14.77 -2.25 -3.58
C GLY A 38 -13.89 -3.50 -3.58
N ASN A 39 -13.23 -3.80 -2.47
CA ASN A 39 -12.28 -4.90 -2.28
C ASN A 39 -10.96 -4.78 -3.07
N ILE A 40 -10.48 -3.57 -3.35
CA ILE A 40 -9.09 -3.37 -3.74
C ILE A 40 -8.26 -3.35 -2.46
N ILE A 41 -7.45 -4.39 -2.25
CA ILE A 41 -6.63 -4.56 -1.03
C ILE A 41 -5.66 -3.38 -0.86
N SER A 42 -5.15 -2.82 -1.95
CA SER A 42 -4.22 -1.67 -1.92
C SER A 42 -4.88 -0.36 -1.45
N ALA A 43 -6.20 -0.24 -1.49
CA ALA A 43 -6.93 0.92 -0.97
C ALA A 43 -7.25 0.81 0.54
N GLU A 44 -7.23 -0.40 1.09
CA GLU A 44 -7.56 -0.67 2.48
C GLU A 44 -6.62 0.06 3.47
N PRO A 45 -5.28 0.12 3.27
CA PRO A 45 -4.40 0.87 4.15
C PRO A 45 -4.80 2.34 4.30
N ALA A 46 -5.08 3.02 3.19
CA ALA A 46 -5.50 4.43 3.21
C ALA A 46 -6.85 4.63 3.91
N LYS A 47 -7.80 3.70 3.71
CA LYS A 47 -9.09 3.71 4.39
C LYS A 47 -8.92 3.58 5.90
N ARG A 48 -8.14 2.60 6.37
CA ARG A 48 -7.88 2.39 7.80
C ARG A 48 -7.15 3.57 8.45
N ILE A 49 -6.18 4.17 7.74
CA ILE A 49 -5.52 5.40 8.22
C ILE A 49 -6.54 6.53 8.42
N ARG A 50 -7.50 6.70 7.50
CA ARG A 50 -8.57 7.69 7.65
C ARG A 50 -9.50 7.39 8.83
N GLU A 51 -9.86 6.13 9.03
CA GLU A 51 -10.68 5.70 10.18
C GLU A 51 -9.97 6.00 11.52
N MET A 52 -8.65 5.73 11.60
CA MET A 52 -7.84 6.07 12.77
C MET A 52 -7.69 7.57 12.96
N ALA A 53 -7.53 8.33 11.88
CA ALA A 53 -7.46 9.79 11.90
C ALA A 53 -8.79 10.42 12.37
N GLU A 54 -9.92 9.82 12.02
CA GLU A 54 -11.25 10.25 12.47
C GLU A 54 -11.40 10.12 14.00
N ILE A 55 -10.84 9.06 14.61
CA ILE A 55 -10.83 8.89 16.07
C ILE A 55 -9.90 9.92 16.72
N ALA A 56 -8.73 10.16 16.10
CA ALA A 56 -7.70 11.01 16.69
C ALA A 56 -7.98 12.52 16.55
N LYS A 57 -8.75 12.96 15.56
CA LYS A 57 -8.88 14.37 15.17
C LYS A 57 -9.38 15.29 16.31
N ASP A 58 -10.23 14.78 17.20
CA ASP A 58 -10.86 15.55 18.25
C ASP A 58 -10.13 15.41 19.62
N ASP A 59 -9.07 14.59 19.70
CA ASP A 59 -8.24 14.39 20.89
C ASP A 59 -6.83 14.98 20.72
N GLU A 60 -6.65 16.20 21.23
CA GLU A 60 -5.36 16.91 21.12
C GLU A 60 -4.22 16.22 21.88
N LYS A 61 -4.53 15.43 22.94
CA LYS A 61 -3.50 14.66 23.67
C LYS A 61 -3.00 13.49 22.82
N LEU A 62 -3.92 12.81 22.16
CA LEU A 62 -3.58 11.72 21.22
C LEU A 62 -2.79 12.28 20.03
N LEU A 63 -3.18 13.44 19.47
CA LEU A 63 -2.43 14.06 18.36
C LEU A 63 -1.00 14.43 18.78
N LYS A 64 -0.80 14.98 19.98
CA LYS A 64 0.54 15.27 20.52
C LYS A 64 1.36 13.99 20.75
N LEU A 65 0.71 12.90 21.16
CA LEU A 65 1.37 11.60 21.30
C LEU A 65 1.87 11.09 19.94
N LEU A 66 1.04 11.20 18.88
CA LEU A 66 1.40 10.78 17.52
C LEU A 66 2.45 11.69 16.85
N GLU A 67 2.66 12.90 17.36
CA GLU A 67 3.67 13.84 16.90
C GLU A 67 5.05 13.55 17.51
N ASN A 68 5.11 12.72 18.55
CA ASN A 68 6.35 12.37 19.22
C ASN A 68 7.20 11.45 18.35
N GLU A 69 8.53 11.62 18.42
CA GLU A 69 9.49 10.77 17.69
C GLU A 69 10.06 9.63 18.56
N ASP A 70 9.82 9.68 19.89
CA ASP A 70 10.22 8.62 20.81
C ASP A 70 9.23 7.45 20.74
N MET A 71 9.68 6.42 20.05
CA MET A 71 8.90 5.20 19.83
C MET A 71 8.54 4.47 21.12
N LEU A 72 9.46 4.44 22.10
CA LEU A 72 9.24 3.77 23.39
C LEU A 72 8.17 4.50 24.19
N TYR A 73 8.21 5.83 24.16
CA TYR A 73 7.19 6.65 24.80
C TYR A 73 5.82 6.44 24.16
N ILE A 74 5.72 6.46 22.82
CA ILE A 74 4.47 6.22 22.12
C ILE A 74 3.90 4.84 22.48
N GLN A 75 4.72 3.79 22.41
CA GLN A 75 4.29 2.42 22.72
C GLN A 75 3.77 2.26 24.14
N LYS A 76 4.35 2.96 25.11
CA LYS A 76 3.92 2.95 26.52
C LYS A 76 2.60 3.68 26.72
N GLU A 77 2.38 4.81 26.05
CA GLU A 77 1.21 5.66 26.24
C GLU A 77 0.02 5.27 25.38
N LEU A 78 0.25 4.67 24.21
CA LEU A 78 -0.77 4.31 23.22
C LEU A 78 -1.89 3.39 23.78
N PRO A 79 -1.63 2.41 24.68
CA PRO A 79 -2.67 1.58 25.27
C PRO A 79 -3.70 2.34 26.12
N ARG A 80 -3.43 3.61 26.50
CA ARG A 80 -4.38 4.48 27.17
C ARG A 80 -5.57 4.90 26.29
N TYR A 81 -5.46 4.65 24.99
CA TYR A 81 -6.48 4.92 23.96
C TYR A 81 -6.95 3.59 23.34
N PRO A 82 -7.76 2.77 24.04
CA PRO A 82 -7.98 1.36 23.70
C PRO A 82 -8.57 1.16 22.30
N GLU A 83 -9.58 1.94 21.90
CA GLU A 83 -10.17 1.83 20.56
C GLU A 83 -9.16 2.15 19.46
N PHE A 84 -8.36 3.20 19.65
CA PHE A 84 -7.32 3.60 18.70
C PHE A 84 -6.19 2.57 18.66
N TYR A 85 -5.77 2.06 19.81
CA TYR A 85 -4.73 1.05 19.95
C TYR A 85 -5.10 -0.25 19.24
N GLU A 86 -6.34 -0.74 19.41
CA GLU A 86 -6.83 -1.94 18.72
C GLU A 86 -6.75 -1.77 17.19
N LYS A 87 -7.16 -0.62 16.67
CA LYS A 87 -7.07 -0.33 15.22
C LYS A 87 -5.62 -0.27 14.71
N ILE A 88 -4.71 0.31 15.50
CA ILE A 88 -3.27 0.32 15.19
C ILE A 88 -2.73 -1.11 15.14
N GLN A 89 -3.02 -1.95 16.14
CA GLN A 89 -2.55 -3.34 16.16
C GLN A 89 -3.10 -4.12 14.96
N ALA A 90 -4.41 -4.03 14.70
CA ALA A 90 -5.03 -4.67 13.54
C ALA A 90 -4.48 -4.16 12.18
N TYR A 91 -4.01 -2.92 12.12
CA TYR A 91 -3.34 -2.38 10.95
C TYR A 91 -1.92 -2.97 10.81
N LEU A 92 -1.15 -2.97 11.89
CA LEU A 92 0.22 -3.49 11.90
C LEU A 92 0.23 -5.00 11.62
N ASP A 93 -0.66 -5.77 12.20
CA ASP A 93 -0.78 -7.23 11.95
C ASP A 93 -0.99 -7.54 10.46
N LYS A 94 -1.74 -6.70 9.76
CA LYS A 94 -2.09 -6.93 8.36
C LYS A 94 -1.09 -6.34 7.37
N PHE A 95 -0.45 -5.22 7.70
CA PHE A 95 0.30 -4.40 6.73
C PHE A 95 1.75 -4.11 7.13
N SER A 96 2.20 -4.49 8.33
CA SER A 96 3.53 -4.10 8.82
C SER A 96 4.69 -4.82 8.14
N ASP A 97 4.46 -6.02 7.63
CA ASP A 97 5.47 -6.83 6.94
C ASP A 97 5.75 -6.38 5.49
N ARG A 98 4.98 -5.41 5.01
CA ARG A 98 5.11 -4.89 3.65
C ARG A 98 6.31 -3.98 3.51
N CYS A 99 7.17 -4.25 2.52
CA CYS A 99 8.22 -3.32 2.11
C CYS A 99 7.60 -2.03 1.56
N LEU A 100 7.94 -0.89 2.15
CA LEU A 100 7.39 0.43 1.77
C LEU A 100 7.96 0.93 0.44
N GLN A 101 9.25 0.65 0.19
CA GLN A 101 9.88 0.88 -1.11
C GLN A 101 9.85 -0.41 -1.90
N GLU A 102 9.17 -0.40 -3.04
CA GLU A 102 8.94 -1.59 -3.83
C GLU A 102 10.23 -2.39 -4.10
N LEU A 103 10.21 -3.66 -3.68
CA LEU A 103 11.22 -4.67 -3.97
C LEU A 103 12.63 -4.39 -3.39
N LYS A 104 12.76 -3.49 -2.41
CA LYS A 104 14.01 -3.26 -1.70
C LYS A 104 13.96 -3.91 -0.31
N LEU A 105 14.71 -4.99 -0.15
CA LEU A 105 14.72 -5.77 1.10
C LEU A 105 15.37 -5.03 2.26
N GLU A 106 16.33 -4.16 1.99
CA GLU A 106 17.07 -3.37 2.97
C GLU A 106 16.23 -2.27 3.63
N THR A 107 15.09 -1.86 3.02
CA THR A 107 14.27 -0.78 3.57
C THR A 107 13.54 -1.17 4.84
N LEU A 108 13.38 -0.20 5.75
CA LEU A 108 12.59 -0.39 6.97
C LEU A 108 11.11 -0.63 6.62
N THR A 109 10.51 -1.58 7.33
CA THR A 109 9.07 -1.82 7.28
C THR A 109 8.37 -1.11 8.43
N LEU A 110 7.03 -1.05 8.40
CA LEU A 110 6.26 -0.53 9.53
C LEU A 110 6.41 -1.38 10.80
N LYS A 111 6.84 -2.64 10.66
CA LYS A 111 7.17 -3.52 11.80
C LYS A 111 8.45 -3.06 12.50
N ASP A 112 9.43 -2.58 11.73
CA ASP A 112 10.69 -2.06 12.26
C ASP A 112 10.51 -0.66 12.88
N ASN A 113 9.72 0.20 12.20
CA ASN A 113 9.48 1.56 12.63
C ASN A 113 8.08 2.05 12.23
N PRO A 114 7.08 2.02 13.12
CA PRO A 114 5.72 2.49 12.86
C PRO A 114 5.54 4.01 12.90
N ILE A 115 6.58 4.82 13.16
CA ILE A 115 6.48 6.29 13.24
C ILE A 115 5.88 6.89 11.97
N SER A 116 6.23 6.37 10.79
CA SER A 116 5.66 6.84 9.52
C SER A 116 4.15 6.62 9.41
N LEU A 117 3.61 5.57 10.05
CA LEU A 117 2.17 5.35 10.18
C LEU A 117 1.54 6.41 11.09
N TYR A 118 2.14 6.68 12.25
CA TYR A 118 1.65 7.69 13.19
C TYR A 118 1.61 9.08 12.56
N HIS A 119 2.67 9.48 11.86
CA HIS A 119 2.71 10.74 11.12
C HIS A 119 1.68 10.81 9.98
N SER A 120 1.41 9.70 9.33
CA SER A 120 0.36 9.63 8.30
C SER A 120 -1.02 9.87 8.92
N ILE A 121 -1.33 9.21 10.03
CA ILE A 121 -2.59 9.39 10.76
C ILE A 121 -2.72 10.85 11.25
N LEU A 122 -1.67 11.39 11.87
CA LEU A 122 -1.62 12.79 12.33
C LEU A 122 -1.90 13.76 11.18
N THR A 123 -1.25 13.57 10.04
CA THR A 123 -1.43 14.42 8.86
C THR A 123 -2.87 14.41 8.38
N PHE A 124 -3.51 13.23 8.31
CA PHE A 124 -4.91 13.12 7.95
C PHE A 124 -5.83 13.77 9.00
N ALA A 125 -5.60 13.54 10.29
CA ALA A 125 -6.38 14.12 11.37
C ALA A 125 -6.32 15.66 11.35
N ARG A 126 -5.12 16.24 11.21
CA ARG A 126 -4.93 17.70 11.10
C ARG A 126 -5.59 18.28 9.84
N ARG A 127 -5.58 17.54 8.73
CA ARG A 127 -6.32 17.95 7.52
C ARG A 127 -7.83 17.94 7.77
N MET A 128 -8.37 16.93 8.43
CA MET A 128 -9.79 16.84 8.77
C MET A 128 -10.24 17.97 9.70
N GLN A 129 -9.40 18.36 10.67
CA GLN A 129 -9.68 19.54 11.52
C GLN A 129 -9.76 20.85 10.72
N LYS A 130 -8.86 21.05 9.74
CA LYS A 130 -8.80 22.27 8.93
C LYS A 130 -9.84 22.33 7.83
N ALA A 131 -10.22 21.19 7.31
CA ALA A 131 -11.12 21.08 6.18
C ALA A 131 -12.52 20.70 6.65
N LYS A 132 -13.44 21.68 6.67
CA LYS A 132 -14.83 21.42 6.33
C LYS A 132 -14.92 21.07 4.83
N VAL A 133 -14.04 20.18 4.35
CA VAL A 133 -14.00 19.82 2.94
C VAL A 133 -14.91 18.62 2.76
N ASN A 134 -15.98 18.86 2.04
CA ASN A 134 -16.68 17.87 1.25
C ASN A 134 -15.67 17.17 0.33
N ALA A 135 -14.96 16.15 0.82
CA ALA A 135 -14.43 15.16 -0.07
C ALA A 135 -15.66 14.62 -0.80
N LEU A 136 -15.81 14.94 -2.08
CA LEU A 136 -16.75 14.28 -2.94
C LEU A 136 -16.53 12.79 -2.72
N ASP A 137 -17.53 12.14 -2.14
CA ASP A 137 -17.46 10.72 -1.85
C ASP A 137 -17.18 10.05 -3.19
N SER A 138 -16.07 9.33 -3.31
CA SER A 138 -15.65 8.65 -4.56
C SER A 138 -16.76 7.73 -5.08
N VAL A 139 -17.59 7.21 -4.18
CA VAL A 139 -18.80 6.45 -4.47
C VAL A 139 -19.83 7.29 -5.20
N GLU A 140 -20.03 8.54 -4.75
CA GLU A 140 -21.01 9.45 -5.38
C GLU A 140 -20.52 9.92 -6.76
N ALA A 141 -19.23 10.24 -6.91
CA ALA A 141 -18.62 10.58 -8.20
C ALA A 141 -18.80 9.42 -9.21
N ARG A 142 -18.56 8.19 -8.78
CA ARG A 142 -18.78 6.98 -9.60
C ARG A 142 -20.24 6.84 -10.02
N LYS A 143 -21.19 6.96 -9.08
CA LYS A 143 -22.62 6.84 -9.39
C LYS A 143 -23.07 7.89 -10.40
N GLN A 144 -22.58 9.13 -10.25
CA GLN A 144 -22.86 10.21 -11.19
C GLN A 144 -22.28 9.94 -12.58
N ALA A 145 -21.04 9.43 -12.67
CA ALA A 145 -20.43 9.03 -13.92
C ALA A 145 -21.22 7.89 -14.60
N GLU A 146 -21.59 6.85 -13.86
CA GLU A 146 -22.44 5.75 -14.40
C GLU A 146 -23.80 6.26 -14.91
N LYS A 147 -24.42 7.20 -14.18
CA LYS A 147 -25.70 7.81 -14.60
C LYS A 147 -25.55 8.59 -15.90
N LYS A 148 -24.48 9.38 -16.06
CA LYS A 148 -24.17 10.12 -17.29
C LYS A 148 -24.01 9.17 -18.49
N VAL A 149 -23.22 8.10 -18.33
CA VAL A 149 -23.04 7.06 -19.36
C VAL A 149 -24.37 6.42 -19.75
N LYS A 150 -25.19 6.01 -18.76
CA LYS A 150 -26.53 5.42 -19.01
C LYS A 150 -27.44 6.38 -19.79
N GLN A 151 -27.39 7.66 -19.52
CA GLN A 151 -28.19 8.68 -20.25
C GLN A 151 -27.78 8.80 -21.71
N ILE A 152 -26.46 8.92 -21.99
CA ILE A 152 -25.96 9.08 -23.37
C ILE A 152 -26.22 7.83 -24.20
N LEU A 153 -26.08 6.64 -23.59
CA LEU A 153 -26.23 5.36 -24.28
C LEU A 153 -27.66 4.79 -24.22
N LYS A 154 -28.66 5.58 -23.80
CA LYS A 154 -30.03 5.13 -23.59
C LYS A 154 -30.64 4.50 -24.86
N PHE A 155 -30.41 5.09 -26.01
CA PHE A 155 -30.97 4.67 -27.29
C PHE A 155 -29.96 3.96 -28.22
N LYS A 156 -28.81 3.53 -27.67
CA LYS A 156 -27.71 2.89 -28.40
C LYS A 156 -27.36 1.53 -27.79
N PRO A 157 -28.18 0.51 -27.97
CA PRO A 157 -28.04 -0.77 -27.24
C PRO A 157 -26.70 -1.48 -27.50
N LEU A 158 -26.20 -1.46 -28.74
CA LEU A 158 -24.91 -2.10 -29.09
C LEU A 158 -23.72 -1.37 -28.46
N GLU A 159 -23.69 -0.03 -28.54
CA GLU A 159 -22.65 0.78 -27.92
C GLU A 159 -22.67 0.62 -26.38
N LYS A 160 -23.88 0.55 -25.80
CA LYS A 160 -24.06 0.30 -24.37
C LYS A 160 -23.54 -1.07 -23.94
N ALA A 161 -23.82 -2.12 -24.73
CA ALA A 161 -23.31 -3.46 -24.45
C ALA A 161 -21.77 -3.51 -24.51
N LYS A 162 -21.17 -2.91 -25.56
CA LYS A 162 -19.72 -2.76 -25.70
C LYS A 162 -19.11 -2.00 -24.53
N PHE A 163 -19.67 -0.84 -24.18
CA PHE A 163 -19.17 -0.01 -23.09
C PHE A 163 -19.23 -0.74 -21.74
N ASN A 164 -20.32 -1.41 -21.44
CA ASN A 164 -20.49 -2.17 -20.21
C ASN A 164 -19.50 -3.34 -20.13
N PHE A 165 -19.23 -4.02 -21.25
CA PHE A 165 -18.20 -5.04 -21.32
C PHE A 165 -16.82 -4.46 -21.00
N LEU A 166 -16.42 -3.38 -21.68
CA LEU A 166 -15.14 -2.73 -21.44
C LEU A 166 -15.00 -2.24 -20.00
N LEU A 167 -16.04 -1.63 -19.45
CA LEU A 167 -16.06 -1.17 -18.07
C LEU A 167 -15.87 -2.34 -17.08
N LYS A 168 -16.60 -3.44 -17.28
CA LYS A 168 -16.46 -4.64 -16.46
C LYS A 168 -15.04 -5.22 -16.52
N GLN A 169 -14.46 -5.33 -17.72
CA GLN A 169 -13.11 -5.87 -17.90
C GLN A 169 -12.04 -4.93 -17.33
N ALA A 170 -12.15 -3.62 -17.57
CA ALA A 170 -11.22 -2.64 -17.02
C ALA A 170 -11.22 -2.69 -15.49
N ARG A 171 -12.38 -2.68 -14.85
CA ARG A 171 -12.53 -2.82 -13.41
C ARG A 171 -11.90 -4.11 -12.88
N TYR A 172 -12.24 -5.24 -13.48
CA TYR A 172 -11.71 -6.54 -13.07
C TYR A 172 -10.19 -6.62 -13.18
N THR A 173 -9.64 -6.20 -14.31
CA THR A 173 -8.19 -6.31 -14.57
C THR A 173 -7.38 -5.29 -13.76
N VAL A 174 -7.86 -4.06 -13.59
CA VAL A 174 -7.21 -3.03 -12.73
C VAL A 174 -7.20 -3.51 -11.27
N LYS A 175 -8.34 -3.99 -10.75
CA LYS A 175 -8.43 -4.56 -9.41
C LYS A 175 -7.44 -5.70 -9.18
N ASN A 176 -7.39 -6.66 -10.11
CA ASN A 176 -6.49 -7.79 -10.00
C ASN A 176 -5.01 -7.36 -10.08
N ARG A 177 -4.68 -6.39 -10.93
CA ARG A 177 -3.34 -5.82 -11.01
C ARG A 177 -2.92 -5.21 -9.66
N GLU A 178 -3.76 -4.38 -9.06
CA GLU A 178 -3.45 -3.76 -7.77
C GLU A 178 -3.35 -4.80 -6.64
N ASN A 179 -4.22 -5.80 -6.63
CA ASN A 179 -4.15 -6.87 -5.64
C ASN A 179 -2.89 -7.73 -5.81
N LEU A 180 -2.52 -8.10 -7.03
CA LEU A 180 -1.28 -8.84 -7.30
C LEU A 180 -0.03 -8.02 -6.93
N ARG A 181 -0.04 -6.71 -7.21
CA ARG A 181 1.03 -5.81 -6.79
C ARG A 181 1.17 -5.78 -5.26
N PHE A 182 0.05 -5.72 -4.55
CA PHE A 182 0.03 -5.77 -3.10
C PHE A 182 0.59 -7.09 -2.55
N GLU A 183 0.13 -8.24 -3.08
CA GLU A 183 0.62 -9.56 -2.65
C GLU A 183 2.12 -9.73 -2.96
N ARG A 184 2.62 -9.18 -4.05
CA ARG A 184 4.05 -9.15 -4.35
C ARG A 184 4.84 -8.43 -3.26
N THR A 185 4.38 -7.27 -2.78
CA THR A 185 5.08 -6.55 -1.69
C THR A 185 5.07 -7.34 -0.38
N ARG A 186 4.02 -8.13 -0.11
CA ARG A 186 3.97 -9.05 1.04
C ARG A 186 4.97 -10.19 0.89
N LEU A 187 5.06 -10.78 -0.30
CA LEU A 187 6.06 -11.82 -0.57
C LEU A 187 7.48 -11.32 -0.27
N PHE A 188 7.82 -10.12 -0.76
CA PHE A 188 9.11 -9.50 -0.47
C PHE A 188 9.31 -9.23 1.03
N GLY A 189 8.27 -8.83 1.75
CA GLY A 189 8.31 -8.72 3.22
C GLY A 189 8.67 -10.06 3.90
N ARG A 190 8.12 -11.17 3.43
CA ARG A 190 8.46 -12.50 3.94
C ARG A 190 9.90 -12.92 3.62
N VAL A 191 10.35 -12.65 2.40
CA VAL A 191 11.75 -12.89 2.01
C VAL A 191 12.68 -12.07 2.91
N ARG A 192 12.36 -10.80 3.16
CA ARG A 192 13.10 -9.95 4.09
C ARG A 192 13.20 -10.54 5.50
N GLU A 193 12.10 -11.05 6.05
CA GLU A 193 12.12 -11.71 7.37
C GLU A 193 13.06 -12.92 7.41
N ILE A 194 13.09 -13.72 6.35
CA ILE A 194 14.02 -14.86 6.23
C ILE A 194 15.47 -14.36 6.28
N PHE A 195 15.82 -13.37 5.46
CA PHE A 195 17.19 -12.81 5.46
C PHE A 195 17.56 -12.18 6.81
N LEU A 196 16.66 -11.43 7.45
CA LEU A 196 16.91 -10.90 8.80
C LEU A 196 17.11 -11.99 9.84
N ARG A 197 16.43 -13.14 9.71
CA ARG A 197 16.66 -14.30 10.58
C ARG A 197 18.04 -14.91 10.36
N ILE A 198 18.46 -15.06 9.11
CA ILE A 198 19.82 -15.50 8.77
C ILE A 198 20.84 -14.49 9.33
N GLY A 199 20.63 -13.20 9.11
CA GLY A 199 21.46 -12.14 9.65
C GLY A 199 21.60 -12.19 11.16
N TYR A 200 20.50 -12.43 11.90
CA TYR A 200 20.54 -12.61 13.34
C TYR A 200 21.43 -13.80 13.75
N ILE A 201 21.34 -14.95 13.06
CA ILE A 201 22.18 -16.12 13.32
C ILE A 201 23.65 -15.79 13.05
N LEU A 202 23.97 -15.18 11.90
CA LEU A 202 25.34 -14.81 11.54
C LEU A 202 25.95 -13.78 12.51
N THR A 203 25.16 -12.84 13.02
CA THR A 203 25.58 -11.92 14.09
C THR A 203 25.88 -12.67 15.38
N SER A 204 25.04 -13.63 15.79
CA SER A 204 25.27 -14.44 16.99
C SER A 204 26.52 -15.30 16.90
N LEU A 205 26.95 -15.65 15.68
CA LEU A 205 28.19 -16.38 15.39
C LEU A 205 29.39 -15.45 15.16
N ASN A 206 29.20 -14.12 15.30
CA ASN A 206 30.22 -13.09 15.07
C ASN A 206 30.80 -13.08 13.63
N VAL A 207 30.01 -13.50 12.65
CA VAL A 207 30.35 -13.55 11.22
C VAL A 207 30.08 -12.21 10.53
N ILE A 208 29.03 -11.50 10.99
CA ILE A 208 28.68 -10.11 10.62
C ILE A 208 28.49 -9.30 11.90
N GLU A 209 28.48 -7.96 11.81
CA GLU A 209 28.36 -7.08 12.99
C GLU A 209 26.90 -6.91 13.43
N GLU A 210 26.04 -6.55 12.49
CA GLU A 210 24.63 -6.34 12.72
C GLU A 210 23.76 -7.24 11.81
N LYS A 211 22.56 -7.61 12.29
CA LYS A 211 21.64 -8.46 11.51
C LYS A 211 21.26 -7.87 10.14
N ARG A 212 21.39 -6.55 9.98
CA ARG A 212 21.05 -5.86 8.73
C ARG A 212 22.16 -5.88 7.70
N ASP A 213 23.38 -6.18 8.11
CA ASP A 213 24.53 -6.32 7.23
C ASP A 213 24.33 -7.43 6.19
N ILE A 214 23.41 -8.36 6.47
CA ILE A 214 22.97 -9.39 5.52
C ILE A 214 22.51 -8.81 4.18
N PHE A 215 22.01 -7.58 4.15
CA PHE A 215 21.53 -6.93 2.91
C PHE A 215 22.66 -6.25 2.11
N SER A 216 23.87 -6.19 2.65
CA SER A 216 25.07 -5.73 1.96
C SER A 216 25.84 -6.88 1.30
N LEU A 217 25.42 -8.12 1.54
CA LEU A 217 26.01 -9.34 0.97
C LEU A 217 25.21 -9.83 -0.24
N GLU A 218 25.90 -10.45 -1.19
CA GLU A 218 25.25 -11.19 -2.26
C GLU A 218 24.68 -12.52 -1.76
N VAL A 219 23.61 -13.00 -2.37
CA VAL A 219 22.96 -14.27 -1.98
C VAL A 219 23.96 -15.44 -2.06
N ASP A 220 24.81 -15.45 -3.09
CA ASP A 220 25.79 -16.49 -3.30
C ASP A 220 26.88 -16.48 -2.20
N GLU A 221 27.29 -15.31 -1.70
CA GLU A 221 28.23 -15.20 -0.56
C GLU A 221 27.66 -15.84 0.70
N ILE A 222 26.38 -15.57 0.97
CA ILE A 222 25.68 -16.16 2.12
C ILE A 222 25.57 -17.68 1.98
N LEU A 223 25.17 -18.17 0.79
CA LEU A 223 25.02 -19.61 0.53
C LEU A 223 26.34 -20.33 0.57
N TYR A 224 27.42 -19.78 0.00
CA TYR A 224 28.76 -20.37 0.05
C TYR A 224 29.29 -20.44 1.48
N TYR A 225 29.02 -19.43 2.31
CA TYR A 225 29.37 -19.49 3.72
C TYR A 225 28.64 -20.62 4.42
N ILE A 226 27.33 -20.75 4.24
CA ILE A 226 26.50 -21.82 4.84
C ILE A 226 26.96 -23.21 4.39
N ASP A 227 27.32 -23.35 3.13
CA ASP A 227 27.79 -24.60 2.54
C ASP A 227 29.28 -24.94 2.88
N GLY A 228 29.98 -24.05 3.60
CA GLY A 228 31.41 -24.23 3.89
C GLY A 228 32.31 -24.09 2.68
N LYS A 229 31.85 -23.39 1.61
CA LYS A 229 32.58 -23.13 0.36
C LYS A 229 33.12 -21.71 0.26
N SER A 230 32.87 -20.88 1.25
CA SER A 230 33.35 -19.51 1.28
C SER A 230 34.88 -19.45 1.39
N THR A 231 35.48 -18.50 0.71
CA THR A 231 36.92 -18.21 0.77
C THR A 231 37.33 -17.51 2.08
N THR A 232 36.36 -16.96 2.82
CA THR A 232 36.55 -16.32 4.14
C THR A 232 35.59 -16.85 5.15
N ASN A 233 36.02 -16.94 6.41
CA ASN A 233 35.18 -17.27 7.55
C ASN A 233 34.57 -16.00 8.22
N ASN A 234 34.93 -14.82 7.73
CA ASN A 234 34.49 -13.55 8.25
C ASN A 234 33.86 -12.72 7.10
N LEU A 235 32.53 -12.69 7.06
CA LEU A 235 31.81 -11.94 6.01
C LEU A 235 31.87 -10.41 6.22
N LYS A 236 32.36 -9.92 7.39
CA LYS A 236 32.54 -8.49 7.64
C LYS A 236 33.49 -7.84 6.62
N ASP A 237 34.46 -8.62 6.12
CA ASP A 237 35.45 -8.12 5.16
C ASP A 237 34.84 -7.88 3.77
N LEU A 238 33.64 -8.42 3.49
CA LEU A 238 32.89 -8.22 2.25
C LEU A 238 31.89 -7.06 2.33
N ILE A 239 31.59 -6.60 3.56
CA ILE A 239 30.64 -5.50 3.83
C ILE A 239 31.44 -4.21 3.87
N ALA A 240 31.46 -3.49 2.74
CA ALA A 240 32.20 -2.24 2.59
C ALA A 240 31.29 -1.00 2.73
#